data_2b725c747d9ac7104026267bb9ddc1ae
#
_entry.id   2b725c747d9ac7104026267bb9ddc1ae
#
_cell.length_a   1.000
_cell.length_b   1.000
_cell.length_c   1.000
_cell.angle_alpha   90.00
_cell.angle_beta   90.00
_cell.angle_gamma   90.00
#
_symmetry.space_group_name_H-M   'P 1'
#
loop_
_entity.id
_entity.type
_entity.pdbx_description
1 polymer ?
#
loop_
_entity_poly.entity_id
_entity_poly.type
_entity_poly.pdbx_seq_one_letter_code
_entity_poly.pdbx_strand_id
1 'polypeptide(L)'
;FPRFDAGLEKFDGTPLYEVQDPAMAVHPMWGTMLYNYVSPMVKDFLISNAFFWLDEFHVDGFRMDDVDAMLYLDFGREAGQWTANLYSSNENLQAMEFLKHLNSIVKKQYPGILLIAQEDGLWPQLTDSVENDHLGFDYKWSGGWTKDLLSYLEAEPLDRRNYYDQLTLSMMYAYSEHYVLTLGKRDVGTLKEFLEKLPGSSRQKDAQLRAAYGYLMLHPGVKMTAPDGDVGPEMRAYLHDLNELYRNHPALYAMDGNSDGFEWIQFTSYDENVVAFLRKAEKP
;
A
#
# COMPACT_ATOMS: atom_id res chain seq x y z
N PHE A 1 -13.47 -6.40 -12.36
CA PHE A 1 -14.23 -7.53 -11.80
C PHE A 1 -14.04 -8.78 -12.65
N PRO A 2 -14.25 -10.00 -12.11
CA PRO A 2 -14.07 -11.26 -12.83
C PRO A 2 -15.07 -11.40 -13.98
N ARG A 3 -14.65 -12.06 -15.07
CA ARG A 3 -15.48 -12.31 -16.25
C ARG A 3 -16.38 -13.53 -16.09
N PHE A 4 -15.91 -14.53 -15.35
CA PHE A 4 -16.52 -15.85 -15.19
C PHE A 4 -16.92 -16.06 -13.72
N ASP A 5 -17.66 -17.15 -13.45
CA ASP A 5 -18.00 -17.59 -12.11
C ASP A 5 -18.73 -16.50 -11.27
N ALA A 6 -19.95 -16.18 -11.67
CA ALA A 6 -20.77 -15.10 -11.07
C ALA A 6 -20.23 -13.68 -11.33
N GLY A 7 -19.37 -13.49 -12.34
CA GLY A 7 -18.96 -12.17 -12.81
C GLY A 7 -20.12 -11.37 -13.38
N LEU A 8 -19.93 -10.07 -13.48
CA LEU A 8 -20.94 -9.13 -13.96
C LEU A 8 -20.84 -8.86 -15.48
N GLU A 9 -19.90 -9.50 -16.20
CA GLU A 9 -19.73 -9.31 -17.63
C GLU A 9 -21.04 -9.66 -18.35
N LYS A 10 -21.56 -8.70 -19.12
CA LYS A 10 -22.83 -8.82 -19.87
C LYS A 10 -23.97 -9.39 -19.03
N PHE A 11 -24.12 -8.93 -17.80
CA PHE A 11 -25.09 -9.42 -16.82
C PHE A 11 -26.53 -9.50 -17.36
N ASP A 12 -26.93 -8.52 -18.17
CA ASP A 12 -28.24 -8.47 -18.86
C ASP A 12 -28.15 -8.76 -20.37
N GLY A 13 -27.00 -9.26 -20.85
CA GLY A 13 -26.71 -9.47 -22.25
C GLY A 13 -26.06 -8.28 -22.97
N THR A 14 -25.90 -7.14 -22.26
CA THR A 14 -25.21 -5.93 -22.76
C THR A 14 -24.05 -5.56 -21.83
N PRO A 15 -23.13 -4.67 -22.24
CA PRO A 15 -22.07 -4.16 -21.36
C PRO A 15 -22.67 -3.17 -20.33
N LEU A 16 -23.31 -3.71 -19.28
CA LEU A 16 -23.99 -2.94 -18.24
C LEU A 16 -23.01 -2.31 -17.25
N TYR A 17 -22.08 -3.10 -16.73
CA TYR A 17 -21.13 -2.70 -15.70
C TYR A 17 -19.76 -2.32 -16.28
N GLU A 18 -19.38 -2.95 -17.36
CA GLU A 18 -18.09 -2.80 -17.99
C GLU A 18 -18.01 -1.61 -18.97
N VAL A 19 -16.77 -1.21 -19.27
CA VAL A 19 -16.48 -0.26 -20.34
C VAL A 19 -17.09 -0.76 -21.64
N GLN A 20 -17.80 0.11 -22.35
CA GLN A 20 -18.59 -0.28 -23.56
C GLN A 20 -17.71 -0.68 -24.74
N ASP A 21 -16.52 -0.06 -24.89
CA ASP A 21 -15.56 -0.45 -25.94
C ASP A 21 -14.91 -1.78 -25.59
N PRO A 22 -15.15 -2.86 -26.36
CA PRO A 22 -14.57 -4.18 -26.06
C PRO A 22 -13.04 -4.20 -26.04
N ALA A 23 -12.37 -3.30 -26.80
CA ALA A 23 -10.91 -3.19 -26.80
C ALA A 23 -10.37 -2.62 -25.49
N MET A 24 -11.17 -1.80 -24.81
CA MET A 24 -10.81 -1.17 -23.54
C MET A 24 -11.41 -1.87 -22.32
N ALA A 25 -12.42 -2.72 -22.51
CA ALA A 25 -13.17 -3.31 -21.42
C ALA A 25 -12.37 -4.34 -20.60
N VAL A 26 -11.38 -4.99 -21.19
CA VAL A 26 -10.59 -6.06 -20.56
C VAL A 26 -9.27 -5.49 -20.07
N HIS A 27 -8.94 -5.77 -18.80
CA HIS A 27 -7.62 -5.45 -18.25
C HIS A 27 -6.55 -6.35 -18.89
N PRO A 28 -5.51 -5.80 -19.53
CA PRO A 28 -4.59 -6.58 -20.36
C PRO A 28 -3.75 -7.60 -19.58
N MET A 29 -3.39 -7.30 -18.33
CA MET A 29 -2.55 -8.18 -17.51
C MET A 29 -3.36 -9.25 -16.78
N TRP A 30 -4.59 -8.93 -16.34
CA TRP A 30 -5.37 -9.83 -15.47
C TRP A 30 -6.54 -10.50 -16.16
N GLY A 31 -6.91 -10.05 -17.37
CA GLY A 31 -8.07 -10.56 -18.09
C GLY A 31 -9.42 -10.29 -17.42
N THR A 32 -9.44 -9.43 -16.41
CA THR A 32 -10.65 -8.98 -15.70
C THR A 32 -11.34 -7.85 -16.46
N MET A 33 -12.60 -7.59 -16.14
CA MET A 33 -13.35 -6.48 -16.73
C MET A 33 -13.11 -5.18 -15.97
N LEU A 34 -13.02 -4.07 -16.69
CA LEU A 34 -12.94 -2.72 -16.13
C LEU A 34 -14.36 -2.14 -15.97
N TYR A 35 -14.62 -1.54 -14.81
CA TYR A 35 -15.88 -0.82 -14.56
C TYR A 35 -16.01 0.44 -15.40
N ASN A 36 -17.22 0.70 -15.85
CA ASN A 36 -17.56 1.93 -16.59
C ASN A 36 -17.87 3.09 -15.62
N TYR A 37 -16.87 3.82 -15.20
CA TYR A 37 -17.03 4.96 -14.27
C TYR A 37 -17.74 6.16 -14.89
N VAL A 38 -18.06 6.15 -16.18
CA VAL A 38 -18.93 7.16 -16.82
C VAL A 38 -20.38 6.92 -16.43
N SER A 39 -20.78 5.65 -16.24
CA SER A 39 -22.16 5.28 -15.92
C SER A 39 -22.55 5.65 -14.49
N PRO A 40 -23.57 6.51 -14.25
CA PRO A 40 -24.08 6.77 -12.92
C PRO A 40 -24.53 5.50 -12.19
N MET A 41 -25.17 4.57 -12.91
CA MET A 41 -25.64 3.28 -12.33
C MET A 41 -24.49 2.44 -11.79
N VAL A 42 -23.35 2.43 -12.47
CA VAL A 42 -22.17 1.70 -12.02
C VAL A 42 -21.57 2.37 -10.79
N LYS A 43 -21.49 3.69 -10.78
CA LYS A 43 -21.03 4.45 -9.60
C LYS A 43 -21.94 4.20 -8.40
N ASP A 44 -23.25 4.28 -8.58
CA ASP A 44 -24.23 4.02 -7.51
C ASP A 44 -24.15 2.58 -6.99
N PHE A 45 -23.96 1.60 -7.89
CA PHE A 45 -23.74 0.21 -7.50
C PHE A 45 -22.51 0.05 -6.61
N LEU A 46 -21.38 0.62 -6.99
CA LEU A 46 -20.12 0.52 -6.23
C LEU A 46 -20.20 1.26 -4.89
N ILE A 47 -20.85 2.42 -4.86
CA ILE A 47 -21.08 3.20 -3.63
C ILE A 47 -22.02 2.43 -2.69
N SER A 48 -23.11 1.88 -3.22
CA SER A 48 -24.06 1.09 -2.44
C SER A 48 -23.41 -0.17 -1.87
N ASN A 49 -22.48 -0.78 -2.62
CA ASN A 49 -21.70 -1.91 -2.11
C ASN A 49 -20.81 -1.49 -0.93
N ALA A 50 -20.14 -0.34 -1.00
CA ALA A 50 -19.36 0.15 0.13
C ALA A 50 -20.23 0.39 1.36
N PHE A 51 -21.39 1.04 1.20
CA PHE A 51 -22.32 1.27 2.30
C PHE A 51 -22.88 -0.02 2.89
N PHE A 52 -23.19 -1.00 2.05
CA PHE A 52 -23.64 -2.32 2.51
C PHE A 52 -22.62 -2.96 3.49
N TRP A 53 -21.35 -2.91 3.18
CA TRP A 53 -20.32 -3.45 4.09
C TRP A 53 -20.16 -2.65 5.37
N LEU A 54 -20.36 -1.33 5.31
CA LEU A 54 -20.31 -0.46 6.49
C LEU A 54 -21.54 -0.64 7.38
N ASP A 55 -22.74 -0.71 6.79
CA ASP A 55 -24.01 -0.79 7.53
C ASP A 55 -24.28 -2.17 8.10
N GLU A 56 -24.09 -3.22 7.29
CA GLU A 56 -24.48 -4.58 7.64
C GLU A 56 -23.36 -5.35 8.35
N PHE A 57 -22.09 -5.10 7.97
CA PHE A 57 -20.95 -5.84 8.49
C PHE A 57 -20.06 -5.01 9.43
N HIS A 58 -20.32 -3.71 9.54
CA HIS A 58 -19.61 -2.79 10.45
C HIS A 58 -18.09 -2.86 10.28
N VAL A 59 -17.62 -2.92 9.02
CA VAL A 59 -16.18 -2.90 8.74
C VAL A 59 -15.59 -1.53 9.11
N ASP A 60 -14.34 -1.52 9.58
CA ASP A 60 -13.65 -0.30 10.04
C ASP A 60 -13.01 0.49 8.89
N GLY A 61 -13.05 -0.05 7.67
CA GLY A 61 -12.48 0.63 6.50
C GLY A 61 -12.33 -0.27 5.29
N PHE A 62 -11.79 0.33 4.23
CA PHE A 62 -11.51 -0.36 2.97
C PHE A 62 -10.07 -0.16 2.55
N ARG A 63 -9.48 -1.22 2.00
CA ARG A 63 -8.30 -1.09 1.17
C ARG A 63 -8.69 -1.34 -0.28
N MET A 64 -8.43 -0.37 -1.13
CA MET A 64 -8.57 -0.51 -2.58
C MET A 64 -7.24 -1.00 -3.16
N ASP A 65 -7.28 -2.14 -3.81
CA ASP A 65 -6.12 -2.73 -4.46
C ASP A 65 -5.95 -2.18 -5.87
N ASP A 66 -4.69 -2.07 -6.29
CA ASP A 66 -4.29 -1.69 -7.66
C ASP A 66 -4.99 -0.41 -8.16
N VAL A 67 -4.98 0.63 -7.33
CA VAL A 67 -5.62 1.92 -7.64
C VAL A 67 -4.98 2.58 -8.86
N ASP A 68 -3.70 2.33 -9.13
CA ASP A 68 -3.01 2.75 -10.37
C ASP A 68 -3.69 2.20 -11.62
N ALA A 69 -4.17 0.96 -11.61
CA ALA A 69 -4.95 0.39 -12.72
C ALA A 69 -6.30 1.09 -12.95
N MET A 70 -6.83 1.79 -11.94
CA MET A 70 -8.01 2.65 -12.10
C MET A 70 -7.64 4.03 -12.63
N LEU A 71 -6.52 4.58 -12.19
CA LEU A 71 -6.10 5.96 -12.44
C LEU A 71 -5.50 6.17 -13.82
N TYR A 72 -4.89 5.13 -14.43
CA TYR A 72 -4.20 5.26 -15.69
C TYR A 72 -4.87 4.46 -16.82
N LEU A 73 -5.22 5.16 -17.91
CA LEU A 73 -5.84 4.56 -19.11
C LEU A 73 -4.89 3.61 -19.86
N ASP A 74 -3.59 3.84 -19.73
CA ASP A 74 -2.52 3.05 -20.35
C ASP A 74 -1.94 1.96 -19.44
N PHE A 75 -2.49 1.77 -18.24
CA PHE A 75 -1.96 0.78 -17.30
C PHE A 75 -1.92 -0.63 -17.91
N GLY A 76 -0.71 -1.19 -18.02
CA GLY A 76 -0.45 -2.49 -18.64
C GLY A 76 -0.69 -2.55 -20.15
N ARG A 77 -0.86 -1.42 -20.85
CA ARG A 77 -1.11 -1.32 -22.28
C ARG A 77 0.10 -0.73 -23.01
N GLU A 78 0.30 -1.19 -24.25
CA GLU A 78 1.31 -0.62 -25.11
C GLU A 78 0.80 0.63 -25.84
N ALA A 79 1.72 1.38 -26.42
CA ALA A 79 1.38 2.53 -27.27
C ALA A 79 0.41 2.12 -28.40
N GLY A 80 -0.69 2.86 -28.54
CA GLY A 80 -1.74 2.59 -29.51
C GLY A 80 -2.82 1.61 -29.05
N GLN A 81 -2.72 1.04 -27.83
CA GLN A 81 -3.72 0.14 -27.26
C GLN A 81 -4.64 0.86 -26.25
N TRP A 82 -4.54 2.17 -26.14
CA TRP A 82 -5.37 2.99 -25.27
C TRP A 82 -5.66 4.34 -25.91
N THR A 83 -6.66 5.05 -25.41
CA THR A 83 -7.06 6.36 -25.90
C THR A 83 -6.86 7.40 -24.81
N ALA A 84 -6.14 8.48 -25.13
CA ALA A 84 -5.91 9.57 -24.21
C ALA A 84 -7.23 10.27 -23.80
N ASN A 85 -7.23 10.86 -22.63
CA ASN A 85 -8.34 11.69 -22.16
C ASN A 85 -8.44 13.02 -22.97
N LEU A 86 -9.43 13.85 -22.61
CA LEU A 86 -9.68 15.12 -23.29
C LEU A 86 -8.53 16.15 -23.19
N TYR A 87 -7.57 15.94 -22.29
CA TYR A 87 -6.37 16.77 -22.13
C TYR A 87 -5.13 16.16 -22.81
N SER A 88 -5.32 15.09 -23.58
CA SER A 88 -4.24 14.33 -24.25
C SER A 88 -3.28 13.65 -23.26
N SER A 89 -3.75 13.33 -22.06
CA SER A 89 -2.98 12.59 -21.04
C SER A 89 -3.56 11.19 -20.79
N ASN A 90 -2.89 10.42 -19.98
CA ASN A 90 -3.23 9.04 -19.67
C ASN A 90 -4.07 8.87 -18.40
N GLU A 91 -4.40 9.95 -17.67
CA GLU A 91 -5.22 9.85 -16.47
C GLU A 91 -6.68 9.50 -16.82
N ASN A 92 -7.25 8.61 -16.04
CA ASN A 92 -8.67 8.25 -16.11
C ASN A 92 -9.50 9.23 -15.25
N LEU A 93 -9.90 10.34 -15.84
CA LEU A 93 -10.62 11.41 -15.15
C LEU A 93 -11.91 10.92 -14.49
N GLN A 94 -12.60 9.96 -15.11
CA GLN A 94 -13.86 9.44 -14.59
C GLN A 94 -13.65 8.56 -13.34
N ALA A 95 -12.58 7.77 -13.31
CA ALA A 95 -12.21 6.99 -12.14
C ALA A 95 -11.73 7.91 -10.99
N MET A 96 -10.96 8.96 -11.32
CA MET A 96 -10.55 9.96 -10.33
C MET A 96 -11.76 10.63 -9.66
N GLU A 97 -12.70 11.11 -10.47
CA GLU A 97 -13.93 11.73 -9.94
C GLU A 97 -14.75 10.76 -9.11
N PHE A 98 -14.88 9.50 -9.55
CA PHE A 98 -15.53 8.46 -8.77
C PHE A 98 -14.86 8.24 -7.41
N LEU A 99 -13.54 8.12 -7.37
CA LEU A 99 -12.79 7.91 -6.12
C LEU A 99 -12.93 9.11 -5.17
N LYS A 100 -12.78 10.34 -5.67
CA LYS A 100 -13.01 11.56 -4.88
C LYS A 100 -14.42 11.57 -4.27
N HIS A 101 -15.42 11.26 -5.09
CA HIS A 101 -16.82 11.25 -4.64
C HIS A 101 -17.05 10.17 -3.59
N LEU A 102 -16.63 8.92 -3.86
CA LEU A 102 -16.77 7.80 -2.92
C LEU A 102 -16.10 8.12 -1.58
N ASN A 103 -14.85 8.57 -1.60
CA ASN A 103 -14.09 8.86 -0.39
C ASN A 103 -14.72 10.01 0.41
N SER A 104 -15.21 11.05 -0.27
CA SER A 104 -15.88 12.18 0.36
C SER A 104 -17.17 11.76 1.06
N ILE A 105 -18.05 10.99 0.38
CA ILE A 105 -19.34 10.62 0.96
C ILE A 105 -19.21 9.58 2.07
N VAL A 106 -18.28 8.62 1.93
CA VAL A 106 -18.01 7.62 2.97
C VAL A 106 -17.50 8.31 4.23
N LYS A 107 -16.49 9.18 4.13
CA LYS A 107 -15.94 9.90 5.30
C LYS A 107 -16.97 10.81 5.95
N LYS A 108 -17.85 11.43 5.17
CA LYS A 108 -18.92 12.27 5.69
C LYS A 108 -19.96 11.47 6.46
N GLN A 109 -20.34 10.29 5.98
CA GLN A 109 -21.40 9.47 6.58
C GLN A 109 -20.89 8.60 7.72
N TYR A 110 -19.65 8.13 7.63
CA TYR A 110 -19.01 7.25 8.61
C TYR A 110 -17.68 7.84 9.08
N PRO A 111 -17.72 8.89 9.96
CA PRO A 111 -16.50 9.48 10.49
C PRO A 111 -15.65 8.45 11.24
N GLY A 112 -14.37 8.38 10.90
CA GLY A 112 -13.42 7.44 11.51
C GLY A 112 -13.17 6.16 10.70
N ILE A 113 -13.88 5.96 9.59
CA ILE A 113 -13.57 4.87 8.64
C ILE A 113 -12.24 5.14 7.93
N LEU A 114 -11.43 4.10 7.80
CA LEU A 114 -10.14 4.17 7.14
C LEU A 114 -10.26 3.80 5.65
N LEU A 115 -9.75 4.67 4.80
CA LEU A 115 -9.66 4.44 3.35
C LEU A 115 -8.19 4.36 2.94
N ILE A 116 -7.78 3.18 2.51
CA ILE A 116 -6.39 2.88 2.18
C ILE A 116 -6.30 2.56 0.69
N ALA A 117 -5.40 3.21 -0.04
CA ALA A 117 -5.10 2.87 -1.42
C ALA A 117 -3.82 2.05 -1.51
N GLN A 118 -3.85 0.91 -2.20
CA GLN A 118 -2.64 0.26 -2.67
C GLN A 118 -2.38 0.76 -4.09
N GLU A 119 -1.29 1.47 -4.23
CA GLU A 119 -0.83 2.06 -5.49
C GLU A 119 0.71 2.00 -5.49
N ASP A 120 1.27 1.26 -6.45
CA ASP A 120 2.72 1.01 -6.54
C ASP A 120 3.43 1.97 -7.51
N GLY A 121 2.67 2.84 -8.16
CA GLY A 121 3.17 3.88 -9.06
C GLY A 121 3.58 5.16 -8.32
N LEU A 122 3.63 6.24 -9.09
CA LEU A 122 4.07 7.55 -8.62
C LEU A 122 2.92 8.58 -8.59
N TRP A 123 1.67 8.14 -8.38
CA TRP A 123 0.56 9.09 -8.27
C TRP A 123 0.79 10.04 -7.10
N PRO A 124 0.80 11.37 -7.33
CA PRO A 124 1.14 12.32 -6.28
C PRO A 124 -0.07 12.62 -5.37
N GLN A 125 0.20 12.89 -4.09
CA GLN A 125 -0.77 13.42 -3.12
C GLN A 125 -2.07 12.61 -3.04
N LEU A 126 -1.93 11.28 -3.08
CA LEU A 126 -3.02 10.32 -3.03
C LEU A 126 -3.76 10.40 -1.68
N THR A 127 -3.02 10.73 -0.62
CA THR A 127 -3.53 10.86 0.75
C THR A 127 -3.88 12.30 1.14
N ASP A 128 -3.78 13.27 0.23
CA ASP A 128 -4.26 14.62 0.50
C ASP A 128 -5.76 14.72 0.30
N SER A 129 -6.36 15.78 0.83
CA SER A 129 -7.81 15.93 0.92
C SER A 129 -8.49 16.20 -0.41
N VAL A 130 -9.76 15.81 -0.50
CA VAL A 130 -10.60 16.10 -1.68
C VAL A 130 -10.83 17.60 -1.86
N GLU A 131 -10.80 18.39 -0.79
CA GLU A 131 -10.92 19.84 -0.82
C GLU A 131 -9.73 20.50 -1.55
N ASN A 132 -8.57 19.85 -1.55
CA ASN A 132 -7.37 20.26 -2.30
C ASN A 132 -7.32 19.66 -3.71
N ASP A 133 -8.43 19.10 -4.19
CA ASP A 133 -8.56 18.44 -5.49
C ASP A 133 -7.78 17.10 -5.62
N HIS A 134 -7.43 16.45 -4.48
CA HIS A 134 -6.80 15.15 -4.45
C HIS A 134 -7.79 14.01 -4.16
N LEU A 135 -7.30 12.76 -4.06
CA LEU A 135 -8.18 11.59 -4.01
C LEU A 135 -8.81 11.34 -2.63
N GLY A 136 -8.23 11.88 -1.56
CA GLY A 136 -8.82 11.84 -0.23
C GLY A 136 -8.73 10.48 0.47
N PHE A 137 -7.75 9.63 0.15
CA PHE A 137 -7.44 8.46 0.97
C PHE A 137 -6.79 8.88 2.29
N ASP A 138 -6.90 8.03 3.31
CA ASP A 138 -6.23 8.28 4.60
C ASP A 138 -4.79 7.80 4.57
N TYR A 139 -4.55 6.68 3.88
CA TYR A 139 -3.23 6.06 3.79
C TYR A 139 -2.95 5.48 2.41
N LYS A 140 -1.65 5.44 2.08
CA LYS A 140 -1.10 4.70 0.94
C LYS A 140 -0.40 3.44 1.44
N TRP A 141 -0.77 2.28 0.92
CA TRP A 141 -0.08 1.02 1.18
C TRP A 141 1.26 1.00 0.47
N SER A 142 2.35 0.90 1.21
CA SER A 142 3.69 1.05 0.67
C SER A 142 4.31 -0.27 0.22
N GLY A 143 4.02 -0.70 -1.00
CA GLY A 143 4.73 -1.84 -1.63
C GLY A 143 6.20 -1.55 -1.88
N GLY A 144 6.57 -0.31 -2.20
CA GLY A 144 7.93 0.12 -2.46
C GLY A 144 8.87 -0.10 -1.27
N TRP A 145 8.50 0.36 -0.08
CA TRP A 145 9.29 0.17 1.14
C TRP A 145 9.57 -1.30 1.43
N THR A 146 8.55 -2.15 1.33
CA THR A 146 8.68 -3.59 1.56
C THR A 146 9.62 -4.23 0.55
N LYS A 147 9.49 -3.88 -0.73
CA LYS A 147 10.35 -4.38 -1.81
C LYS A 147 11.81 -3.99 -1.59
N ASP A 148 12.08 -2.75 -1.19
CA ASP A 148 13.41 -2.25 -0.90
C ASP A 148 14.04 -3.03 0.26
N LEU A 149 13.31 -3.18 1.38
CA LEU A 149 13.78 -3.96 2.52
C LEU A 149 14.07 -5.42 2.16
N LEU A 150 13.20 -6.06 1.38
CA LEU A 150 13.39 -7.43 0.93
C LEU A 150 14.62 -7.57 0.03
N SER A 151 14.82 -6.65 -0.92
CA SER A 151 15.99 -6.63 -1.80
C SER A 151 17.30 -6.57 -1.01
N TYR A 152 17.34 -5.80 0.07
CA TYR A 152 18.47 -5.74 0.97
C TYR A 152 18.67 -7.05 1.76
N LEU A 153 17.60 -7.61 2.32
CA LEU A 153 17.67 -8.79 3.19
C LEU A 153 18.02 -10.07 2.42
N GLU A 154 17.50 -10.21 1.20
CA GLU A 154 17.75 -11.37 0.32
C GLU A 154 19.16 -11.38 -0.27
N ALA A 155 19.85 -10.23 -0.30
CA ALA A 155 21.24 -10.14 -0.75
C ALA A 155 22.19 -10.92 0.18
N GLU A 156 23.21 -11.57 -0.42
CA GLU A 156 24.27 -12.22 0.36
C GLU A 156 24.99 -11.20 1.26
N PRO A 157 25.34 -11.57 2.51
CA PRO A 157 25.88 -10.61 3.49
C PRO A 157 27.08 -9.80 3.01
N LEU A 158 27.94 -10.39 2.16
CA LEU A 158 29.10 -9.69 1.59
C LEU A 158 28.73 -8.69 0.51
N ASP A 159 27.57 -8.86 -0.12
CA ASP A 159 27.09 -7.99 -1.20
C ASP A 159 26.15 -6.89 -0.70
N ARG A 160 25.68 -6.94 0.55
CA ARG A 160 24.71 -6.00 1.12
C ARG A 160 25.14 -4.54 1.07
N ARG A 161 26.43 -4.28 1.08
CA ARG A 161 26.99 -2.94 0.86
C ARG A 161 26.46 -2.28 -0.43
N ASN A 162 26.23 -3.09 -1.47
CA ASN A 162 25.71 -2.62 -2.76
C ASN A 162 24.18 -2.38 -2.76
N TYR A 163 23.50 -2.85 -1.72
CA TYR A 163 22.07 -2.71 -1.52
C TYR A 163 21.73 -1.80 -0.32
N TYR A 164 22.74 -1.17 0.27
CA TYR A 164 22.58 -0.37 1.48
C TYR A 164 21.60 0.79 1.30
N ASP A 165 21.58 1.41 0.12
CA ASP A 165 20.66 2.48 -0.20
C ASP A 165 19.19 2.06 -0.10
N GLN A 166 18.86 0.78 -0.24
CA GLN A 166 17.52 0.25 -0.06
C GLN A 166 16.98 0.43 1.38
N LEU A 167 17.87 0.54 2.36
CA LEU A 167 17.47 0.84 3.74
C LEU A 167 17.18 2.34 3.97
N THR A 168 17.78 3.21 3.18
CA THR A 168 17.74 4.67 3.44
C THR A 168 16.87 5.43 2.44
N LEU A 169 16.67 4.87 1.23
CA LEU A 169 15.90 5.49 0.14
C LEU A 169 14.49 5.89 0.55
N SER A 170 13.83 5.06 1.37
CA SER A 170 12.47 5.31 1.84
C SER A 170 12.30 6.63 2.54
N MET A 171 13.34 7.14 3.19
CA MET A 171 13.29 8.44 3.87
C MET A 171 13.22 9.65 2.93
N MET A 172 13.53 9.47 1.64
CA MET A 172 13.35 10.53 0.64
C MET A 172 11.88 10.81 0.35
N TYR A 173 11.01 9.82 0.56
CA TYR A 173 9.58 9.96 0.29
C TYR A 173 8.68 9.69 1.50
N ALA A 174 9.23 9.31 2.66
CA ALA A 174 8.48 8.87 3.84
C ALA A 174 7.37 9.85 4.31
N TYR A 175 7.48 11.11 3.93
CA TYR A 175 6.55 12.19 4.32
C TYR A 175 5.79 12.79 3.12
N SER A 176 5.91 12.21 1.93
CA SER A 176 5.14 12.65 0.76
C SER A 176 3.69 12.17 0.80
N GLU A 177 3.42 11.10 1.52
CA GLU A 177 2.12 10.48 1.72
C GLU A 177 2.00 9.94 3.16
N HIS A 178 0.80 9.60 3.58
CA HIS A 178 0.59 8.85 4.82
C HIS A 178 0.74 7.35 4.53
N TYR A 179 1.91 6.78 4.79
CA TYR A 179 2.20 5.40 4.45
C TYR A 179 1.77 4.39 5.51
N VAL A 180 1.19 3.25 5.04
CA VAL A 180 1.13 2.00 5.80
C VAL A 180 2.29 1.13 5.35
N LEU A 181 3.20 0.84 6.27
CA LEU A 181 4.33 -0.05 6.05
C LEU A 181 3.95 -1.47 6.44
N THR A 182 4.29 -2.42 5.59
CA THR A 182 3.85 -3.81 5.76
C THR A 182 5.01 -4.79 5.65
N LEU A 183 4.89 -5.87 6.39
CA LEU A 183 5.72 -7.07 6.25
C LEU A 183 4.86 -8.28 6.64
N GLY A 184 4.02 -8.72 5.73
CA GLY A 184 3.04 -9.76 5.96
C GLY A 184 2.93 -10.75 4.81
N LYS A 185 2.01 -11.70 4.92
CA LYS A 185 1.80 -12.78 3.93
C LYS A 185 1.69 -12.28 2.50
N ARG A 186 1.01 -11.17 2.28
CA ARG A 186 0.80 -10.63 0.94
C ARG A 186 2.12 -10.14 0.31
N ASP A 187 3.03 -9.68 1.14
CA ASP A 187 4.29 -9.09 0.69
C ASP A 187 5.38 -10.15 0.49
N VAL A 188 5.42 -11.14 1.39
CA VAL A 188 6.54 -12.11 1.49
C VAL A 188 6.11 -13.56 1.28
N GLY A 189 4.82 -13.81 1.09
CA GLY A 189 4.25 -15.15 1.12
C GLY A 189 4.15 -15.69 2.56
N THR A 190 4.26 -16.99 2.73
CA THR A 190 4.33 -17.58 4.06
C THR A 190 5.65 -17.24 4.74
N LEU A 191 5.69 -17.26 6.07
CA LEU A 191 6.92 -17.07 6.83
C LEU A 191 8.03 -18.03 6.38
N LYS A 192 7.66 -19.28 6.06
CA LYS A 192 8.60 -20.27 5.55
C LYS A 192 9.21 -19.86 4.23
N GLU A 193 8.40 -19.42 3.27
CA GLU A 193 8.87 -18.94 1.96
C GLU A 193 9.79 -17.73 2.12
N PHE A 194 9.46 -16.82 3.01
CA PHE A 194 10.34 -15.68 3.31
C PHE A 194 11.69 -16.13 3.88
N LEU A 195 11.67 -17.00 4.91
CA LEU A 195 12.91 -17.52 5.51
C LEU A 195 13.75 -18.33 4.49
N GLU A 196 13.13 -19.02 3.54
CA GLU A 196 13.86 -19.76 2.49
C GLU A 196 14.67 -18.82 1.58
N LYS A 197 14.17 -17.61 1.31
CA LYS A 197 14.87 -16.60 0.50
C LYS A 197 16.04 -15.93 1.21
N LEU A 198 16.03 -15.86 2.54
CA LEU A 198 17.11 -15.24 3.30
C LEU A 198 18.38 -16.08 3.27
N PRO A 199 19.57 -15.47 3.10
CA PRO A 199 20.84 -16.17 3.15
C PRO A 199 21.24 -16.57 4.56
N GLY A 200 22.09 -17.61 4.68
CA GLY A 200 22.69 -18.04 5.92
C GLY A 200 22.02 -19.22 6.61
N SER A 201 22.52 -19.55 7.80
CA SER A 201 22.00 -20.60 8.67
C SER A 201 20.63 -20.22 9.27
N SER A 202 19.87 -21.19 9.80
CA SER A 202 18.57 -20.94 10.46
C SER A 202 18.68 -19.85 11.52
N ARG A 203 19.69 -19.88 12.39
CA ARG A 203 19.92 -18.85 13.42
C ARG A 203 20.14 -17.45 12.82
N GLN A 204 20.85 -17.37 11.69
CA GLN A 204 21.08 -16.09 11.00
C GLN A 204 19.80 -15.59 10.34
N LYS A 205 19.00 -16.47 9.76
CA LYS A 205 17.69 -16.12 9.18
C LYS A 205 16.73 -15.60 10.25
N ASP A 206 16.67 -16.23 11.42
CA ASP A 206 15.88 -15.76 12.57
C ASP A 206 16.34 -14.37 13.04
N ALA A 207 17.65 -14.12 13.07
CA ALA A 207 18.20 -12.82 13.44
C ALA A 207 17.84 -11.74 12.40
N GLN A 208 17.89 -12.08 11.11
CA GLN A 208 17.47 -11.17 10.03
C GLN A 208 15.99 -10.84 10.09
N LEU A 209 15.15 -11.84 10.40
CA LEU A 209 13.72 -11.63 10.58
C LEU A 209 13.43 -10.67 11.75
N ARG A 210 14.12 -10.83 12.88
CA ARG A 210 14.02 -9.88 14.01
C ARG A 210 14.48 -8.49 13.64
N ALA A 211 15.57 -8.36 12.89
CA ALA A 211 16.06 -7.07 12.40
C ALA A 211 15.04 -6.41 11.45
N ALA A 212 14.41 -7.17 10.56
CA ALA A 212 13.37 -6.68 9.64
C ALA A 212 12.16 -6.12 10.39
N TYR A 213 11.61 -6.87 11.35
CA TYR A 213 10.48 -6.38 12.17
C TYR A 213 10.88 -5.22 13.09
N GLY A 214 12.10 -5.24 13.64
CA GLY A 214 12.62 -4.10 14.40
C GLY A 214 12.71 -2.85 13.56
N TYR A 215 13.24 -2.95 12.34
CA TYR A 215 13.33 -1.82 11.41
C TYR A 215 11.94 -1.31 11.00
N LEU A 216 11.02 -2.20 10.67
CA LEU A 216 9.62 -1.86 10.39
C LEU A 216 9.01 -1.03 11.53
N MET A 217 9.11 -1.52 12.78
CA MET A 217 8.48 -0.86 13.94
C MET A 217 9.09 0.49 14.29
N LEU A 218 10.36 0.71 13.97
CA LEU A 218 11.07 1.95 14.26
C LEU A 218 11.03 2.97 13.11
N HIS A 219 10.75 2.54 11.87
CA HIS A 219 10.64 3.43 10.70
C HIS A 219 9.41 4.35 10.80
N PRO A 220 9.43 5.60 10.25
CA PRO A 220 8.22 6.43 10.13
C PRO A 220 7.11 5.76 9.31
N GLY A 221 5.86 6.04 9.64
CA GLY A 221 4.66 5.51 8.99
C GLY A 221 3.86 4.55 9.87
N VAL A 222 2.61 4.27 9.55
CA VAL A 222 1.75 3.32 10.25
C VAL A 222 2.16 1.88 9.91
N LYS A 223 2.10 0.98 10.89
CA LYS A 223 2.55 -0.42 10.72
C LYS A 223 1.36 -1.36 10.62
N MET A 224 1.40 -2.24 9.62
CA MET A 224 0.48 -3.37 9.55
C MET A 224 1.29 -4.65 9.37
N THR A 225 1.30 -5.47 10.41
CA THR A 225 1.99 -6.77 10.39
C THR A 225 0.96 -7.88 10.51
N ALA A 226 0.98 -8.81 9.59
CA ALA A 226 0.18 -10.02 9.66
C ALA A 226 1.10 -11.20 9.30
N PRO A 227 1.99 -11.61 10.23
CA PRO A 227 2.80 -12.79 10.00
C PRO A 227 1.86 -13.99 9.87
N ASP A 228 1.94 -14.67 8.71
CA ASP A 228 1.15 -15.86 8.46
C ASP A 228 1.85 -17.10 9.04
N GLY A 229 1.07 -17.91 9.69
CA GLY A 229 1.55 -19.15 10.28
C GLY A 229 2.12 -19.02 11.70
N ASP A 230 2.68 -20.12 12.17
CA ASP A 230 3.27 -20.18 13.50
C ASP A 230 4.71 -19.63 13.49
N VAL A 231 4.84 -18.39 13.91
CA VAL A 231 6.16 -17.73 14.04
C VAL A 231 7.01 -18.30 15.21
N GLY A 232 6.47 -19.28 15.93
CA GLY A 232 7.11 -19.82 17.13
C GLY A 232 7.02 -18.90 18.36
N PRO A 233 7.22 -19.45 19.56
CA PRO A 233 7.01 -18.71 20.81
C PRO A 233 7.99 -17.56 21.01
N GLU A 234 9.25 -17.72 20.61
CA GLU A 234 10.28 -16.67 20.77
C GLU A 234 10.02 -15.46 19.87
N MET A 235 9.60 -15.68 18.63
CA MET A 235 9.26 -14.58 17.71
C MET A 235 7.97 -13.89 18.13
N ARG A 236 6.97 -14.64 18.64
CA ARG A 236 5.77 -14.04 19.22
C ARG A 236 6.08 -13.14 20.40
N ALA A 237 6.93 -13.58 21.32
CA ALA A 237 7.38 -12.75 22.43
C ALA A 237 8.09 -11.48 21.94
N TYR A 238 8.99 -11.62 20.99
CA TYR A 238 9.68 -10.47 20.38
C TYR A 238 8.72 -9.47 19.71
N LEU A 239 7.76 -9.94 18.92
CA LEU A 239 6.74 -9.08 18.31
C LEU A 239 5.84 -8.41 19.36
N HIS A 240 5.52 -9.12 20.44
CA HIS A 240 4.80 -8.55 21.57
C HIS A 240 5.60 -7.39 22.19
N ASP A 241 6.88 -7.60 22.49
CA ASP A 241 7.75 -6.58 23.08
C ASP A 241 7.91 -5.36 22.14
N LEU A 242 8.03 -5.58 20.83
CA LEU A 242 8.05 -4.50 19.86
C LEU A 242 6.73 -3.69 19.83
N ASN A 243 5.58 -4.37 19.91
CA ASN A 243 4.28 -3.69 19.98
C ASN A 243 4.14 -2.89 21.29
N GLU A 244 4.56 -3.43 22.41
CA GLU A 244 4.58 -2.71 23.70
C GLU A 244 5.50 -1.49 23.62
N LEU A 245 6.70 -1.64 23.04
CA LEU A 245 7.62 -0.53 22.80
C LEU A 245 6.94 0.56 21.95
N TYR A 246 6.32 0.19 20.82
CA TYR A 246 5.64 1.12 19.93
C TYR A 246 4.53 1.88 20.64
N ARG A 247 3.65 1.17 21.36
CA ARG A 247 2.49 1.76 22.04
C ARG A 247 2.89 2.71 23.18
N ASN A 248 3.96 2.38 23.89
CA ASN A 248 4.39 3.12 25.07
C ASN A 248 5.33 4.31 24.76
N HIS A 249 5.78 4.46 23.50
CA HIS A 249 6.70 5.52 23.11
C HIS A 249 6.12 6.39 21.98
N PRO A 250 5.45 7.51 22.31
CA PRO A 250 4.87 8.43 21.32
C PRO A 250 5.85 8.89 20.23
N ALA A 251 7.15 8.94 20.53
CA ALA A 251 8.17 9.26 19.53
C ALA A 251 8.15 8.32 18.29
N LEU A 252 7.56 7.14 18.40
CA LEU A 252 7.49 6.16 17.30
C LEU A 252 6.28 6.35 16.37
N TYR A 253 5.30 7.20 16.76
CA TYR A 253 4.09 7.39 15.96
C TYR A 253 3.52 8.82 15.94
N ALA A 254 3.75 9.62 16.98
CA ALA A 254 3.06 10.90 17.13
C ALA A 254 3.40 11.92 16.03
N MET A 255 4.55 11.79 15.39
CA MET A 255 5.01 12.66 14.31
C MET A 255 5.26 11.90 13.00
N ASP A 256 4.54 10.80 12.74
CA ASP A 256 4.73 9.99 11.53
C ASP A 256 4.39 10.75 10.22
N GLY A 257 3.58 11.79 10.28
CA GLY A 257 3.29 12.68 9.16
C GLY A 257 4.18 13.92 9.06
N ASN A 258 5.20 14.05 9.94
CA ASN A 258 6.05 15.25 10.00
C ASN A 258 7.53 14.87 10.05
N SER A 259 8.32 15.44 9.12
CA SER A 259 9.76 15.17 9.01
C SER A 259 10.55 15.57 10.27
N ASP A 260 10.06 16.49 11.09
CA ASP A 260 10.69 16.87 12.36
C ASP A 260 10.72 15.72 13.38
N GLY A 261 9.87 14.69 13.19
CA GLY A 261 9.82 13.45 13.97
C GLY A 261 10.97 12.48 13.73
N PHE A 262 11.86 12.78 12.78
CA PHE A 262 12.96 11.90 12.39
C PHE A 262 14.28 12.67 12.25
N GLU A 263 15.38 12.03 12.62
CA GLU A 263 16.74 12.57 12.40
C GLU A 263 17.73 11.43 12.17
N TRP A 264 18.48 11.52 11.07
CA TRP A 264 19.61 10.63 10.84
C TRP A 264 20.76 10.93 11.79
N ILE A 265 21.28 9.91 12.46
CA ILE A 265 22.58 9.96 13.14
C ILE A 265 23.66 9.43 12.21
N GLN A 266 23.38 8.28 11.56
CA GLN A 266 24.31 7.62 10.66
C GLN A 266 23.55 6.88 9.54
N PHE A 267 23.84 7.23 8.29
CA PHE A 267 23.20 6.63 7.12
C PHE A 267 24.19 6.35 5.96
N THR A 268 25.50 6.36 6.26
CA THR A 268 26.57 6.12 5.29
C THR A 268 27.50 4.98 5.69
N SER A 269 27.15 4.18 6.71
CA SER A 269 27.94 3.03 7.17
C SER A 269 27.63 1.77 6.36
N TYR A 270 27.82 1.88 5.05
CA TYR A 270 27.53 0.78 4.12
C TYR A 270 28.49 -0.41 4.26
N ASP A 271 29.72 -0.19 4.71
CA ASP A 271 30.68 -1.29 4.94
C ASP A 271 30.33 -2.10 6.20
N GLU A 272 29.80 -1.44 7.23
CA GLU A 272 29.35 -2.07 8.47
C GLU A 272 27.89 -2.54 8.42
N ASN A 273 27.15 -2.15 7.39
CA ASN A 273 25.70 -2.38 7.26
C ASN A 273 24.90 -1.87 8.47
N VAL A 274 25.20 -0.65 8.94
CA VAL A 274 24.56 -0.04 10.11
C VAL A 274 23.87 1.25 9.71
N VAL A 275 22.62 1.39 10.11
CA VAL A 275 21.85 2.66 10.11
C VAL A 275 21.56 3.06 11.54
N ALA A 276 21.65 4.36 11.84
CA ALA A 276 21.25 4.90 13.13
C ALA A 276 20.44 6.19 12.95
N PHE A 277 19.33 6.28 13.65
CA PHE A 277 18.43 7.43 13.58
C PHE A 277 17.72 7.67 14.91
N LEU A 278 17.18 8.87 15.05
CA LEU A 278 16.32 9.25 16.17
C LEU A 278 14.87 9.35 15.69
N ARG A 279 13.95 8.92 16.55
CA ARG A 279 12.52 9.23 16.48
C ARG A 279 12.19 10.22 17.59
N LYS A 280 11.40 11.22 17.25
CA LYS A 280 11.06 12.33 18.14
C LYS A 280 9.55 12.43 18.30
N ALA A 281 9.10 12.84 19.48
CA ALA A 281 7.74 13.30 19.72
C ALA A 281 7.74 14.83 19.80
N GLU A 282 6.57 15.43 19.70
CA GLU A 282 6.41 16.83 20.07
C GLU A 282 6.87 17.03 21.53
N LYS A 283 7.48 18.16 21.79
CA LYS A 283 7.83 18.49 23.19
C LYS A 283 6.56 18.62 24.00
N PRO A 284 6.49 18.02 25.18
CA PRO A 284 5.34 18.15 26.07
C PRO A 284 5.13 19.60 26.50
#